data_d369283e399100ca5beda771412ddb2b
#
_entry.id   d369283e399100ca5beda771412ddb2b
#
_cell.length_a   1.000
_cell.length_b   1.000
_cell.length_c   1.000
_cell.angle_alpha   90.00
_cell.angle_beta   90.00
_cell.angle_gamma   90.00
#
_symmetry.space_group_name_H-M   'P 1'
#
loop_
_entity.id
_entity.type
_entity.pdbx_description
1 polymer ?
#
loop_
_entity_poly.entity_id
_entity_poly.type
_entity_poly.pdbx_seq_one_letter_code
_entity_poly.pdbx_strand_id
1 'polypeptide(L)'
;MDKLALQFENGLKDKMLRAKKECKYNPTRFNQMLAQYGGVETAKRLISNGITTGATSDGYTTLYLCGRLDLTMEHSVCKPEYRDLFTSEEICYCNNLMGVK
;
A
#
# COMPACT_ATOMS: atom_id res chain seq x y z
N MET A 1 10.51 -1.58 18.50
CA MET A 1 9.82 -1.51 17.20
C MET A 1 9.92 -2.86 16.52
N ASP A 2 8.82 -3.31 15.95
CA ASP A 2 8.77 -4.58 15.24
C ASP A 2 9.59 -4.50 13.95
N LYS A 3 10.55 -5.42 13.79
CA LYS A 3 11.40 -5.46 12.59
C LYS A 3 10.61 -5.67 11.32
N LEU A 4 9.56 -6.51 11.37
CA LEU A 4 8.72 -6.79 10.22
C LEU A 4 7.94 -5.54 9.79
N ALA A 5 7.42 -4.79 10.75
CA ALA A 5 6.72 -3.54 10.48
C ALA A 5 7.66 -2.51 9.84
N LEU A 6 8.90 -2.43 10.33
CA LEU A 6 9.89 -1.52 9.76
C LEU A 6 10.28 -1.93 8.34
N GLN A 7 10.44 -3.23 8.12
CA GLN A 7 10.74 -3.76 6.79
C GLN A 7 9.63 -3.41 5.79
N PHE A 8 8.37 -3.57 6.20
CA PHE A 8 7.21 -3.21 5.38
C PHE A 8 7.24 -1.72 5.05
N GLU A 9 7.47 -0.87 6.04
CA GLU A 9 7.53 0.58 5.86
C GLU A 9 8.65 0.99 4.90
N ASN A 10 9.84 0.43 5.06
CA ASN A 10 10.96 0.72 4.18
C ASN A 10 10.70 0.29 2.75
N GLY A 11 10.00 -0.84 2.57
CA GLY A 11 9.56 -1.29 1.26
C GLY A 11 8.60 -0.32 0.61
N LEU A 12 7.67 0.27 1.38
CA LEU A 12 6.76 1.28 0.86
C LEU A 12 7.50 2.54 0.43
N LYS A 13 8.46 2.98 1.23
CA LYS A 13 9.26 4.17 0.89
C LYS A 13 10.02 3.96 -0.41
N ASP A 14 10.60 2.78 -0.60
CA ASP A 14 11.30 2.44 -1.84
C ASP A 14 10.35 2.44 -3.03
N LYS A 15 9.17 1.85 -2.88
CA LYS A 15 8.16 1.84 -3.94
C LYS A 15 7.72 3.25 -4.34
N MET A 16 7.59 4.15 -3.37
CA MET A 16 7.18 5.53 -3.66
C MET A 16 8.26 6.29 -4.41
N LEU A 17 9.53 6.04 -4.11
CA LEU A 17 10.63 6.62 -4.87
C LEU A 17 10.63 6.12 -6.31
N ARG A 18 10.39 4.82 -6.49
CA ARG A 18 10.32 4.22 -7.83
C ARG A 18 9.10 4.70 -8.60
N ALA A 19 7.96 4.85 -7.94
CA ALA A 19 6.75 5.36 -8.58
C ALA A 19 6.94 6.79 -9.08
N LYS A 20 7.62 7.62 -8.31
CA LYS A 20 7.93 8.99 -8.71
C LYS A 20 8.84 8.99 -9.94
N LYS A 21 9.84 8.12 -9.97
CA LYS A 21 10.81 8.04 -11.06
C LYS A 21 10.23 7.42 -12.32
N GLU A 22 9.50 6.32 -12.18
CA GLU A 22 9.04 5.50 -13.31
C GLU A 22 7.66 5.89 -13.83
N CYS A 23 6.78 6.36 -12.96
CA CYS A 23 5.40 6.73 -13.30
C CYS A 23 5.13 8.22 -13.19
N LYS A 24 6.13 9.00 -12.79
CA LYS A 24 5.99 10.44 -12.55
C LYS A 24 4.90 10.75 -11.51
N TYR A 25 4.61 9.77 -10.65
CA TYR A 25 3.62 9.93 -9.60
C TYR A 25 4.27 10.55 -8.37
N ASN A 26 3.70 11.66 -7.89
CA ASN A 26 4.20 12.33 -6.68
C ASN A 26 3.24 12.04 -5.51
N PRO A 27 3.52 11.02 -4.68
CA PRO A 27 2.61 10.59 -3.61
C PRO A 27 2.75 11.46 -2.35
N THR A 28 2.55 12.76 -2.47
CA THR A 28 2.73 13.70 -1.36
C THR A 28 1.90 13.34 -0.15
N ARG A 29 0.60 13.10 -0.33
CA ARG A 29 -0.30 12.76 0.77
C ARG A 29 0.10 11.43 1.42
N PHE A 30 0.44 10.43 0.61
CA PHE A 30 0.87 9.14 1.12
C PHE A 30 2.15 9.27 1.95
N ASN A 31 3.12 10.05 1.45
CA ASN A 31 4.38 10.28 2.16
C ASN A 31 4.15 11.02 3.48
N GLN A 32 3.20 11.96 3.51
CA GLN A 32 2.83 12.63 4.75
C GLN A 32 2.25 11.66 5.77
N MET A 33 1.39 10.74 5.32
CA MET A 33 0.83 9.72 6.18
C MET A 33 1.91 8.77 6.69
N LEU A 34 2.86 8.37 5.84
CA LEU A 34 3.98 7.54 6.27
C LEU A 34 4.79 8.20 7.38
N ALA A 35 5.05 9.50 7.23
CA ALA A 35 5.81 10.25 8.24
C ALA A 35 5.04 10.37 9.56
N GLN A 36 3.72 10.48 9.48
CA GLN A 36 2.88 10.69 10.66
C GLN A 36 2.53 9.38 11.38
N TYR A 37 2.19 8.33 10.63
CA TYR A 37 1.62 7.09 11.19
C TYR A 37 2.53 5.87 11.05
N GLY A 38 3.54 5.92 10.18
CA GLY A 38 4.31 4.74 9.83
C GLY A 38 3.62 3.92 8.75
N GLY A 39 4.33 2.91 8.23
CA GLY A 39 3.87 2.14 7.07
C GLY A 39 2.64 1.30 7.33
N VAL A 40 2.65 0.53 8.41
CA VAL A 40 1.54 -0.41 8.72
C VAL A 40 0.25 0.37 9.00
N GLU A 41 0.31 1.40 9.84
CA GLU A 41 -0.89 2.18 10.17
C GLU A 41 -1.42 2.93 8.95
N THR A 42 -0.55 3.47 8.12
CA THR A 42 -0.96 4.12 6.87
C THR A 42 -1.72 3.14 5.97
N ALA A 43 -1.19 1.93 5.80
CA ALA A 43 -1.83 0.90 5.00
C ALA A 43 -3.21 0.54 5.57
N LYS A 44 -3.29 0.32 6.88
CA LYS A 44 -4.56 -0.03 7.54
C LYS A 44 -5.62 1.07 7.38
N ARG A 45 -5.23 2.33 7.49
CA ARG A 45 -6.16 3.46 7.33
C ARG A 45 -6.69 3.54 5.91
N LEU A 46 -5.83 3.37 4.91
CA LEU A 46 -6.24 3.40 3.51
C LEU A 46 -7.13 2.22 3.15
N ILE A 47 -6.81 1.04 3.65
CA ILE A 47 -7.61 -0.17 3.44
C ILE A 47 -8.99 -0.01 4.09
N SER A 48 -9.03 0.46 5.34
CA SER A 48 -10.28 0.68 6.06
C SER A 48 -11.19 1.66 5.31
N ASN A 49 -10.61 2.74 4.80
CA ASN A 49 -11.36 3.71 4.01
C ASN A 49 -11.91 3.07 2.73
N GLY A 50 -11.10 2.25 2.06
CA GLY A 50 -11.53 1.55 0.84
C GLY A 50 -12.67 0.56 1.10
N ILE A 51 -12.58 -0.19 2.18
CA ILE A 51 -13.63 -1.15 2.57
C ILE A 51 -14.94 -0.40 2.87
N THR A 52 -14.85 0.72 3.60
CA THR A 52 -16.02 1.49 4.04
C THR A 52 -16.70 2.23 2.88
N THR A 53 -15.91 2.86 2.01
CA THR A 53 -16.45 3.74 0.95
C THR A 53 -16.54 3.05 -0.41
N GLY A 54 -15.86 1.94 -0.60
CA GLY A 54 -15.76 1.28 -1.92
C GLY A 54 -14.79 1.97 -2.86
N ALA A 55 -14.15 3.07 -2.45
CA ALA A 55 -13.23 3.82 -3.30
C ALA A 55 -11.78 3.33 -3.09
N THR A 56 -11.04 3.18 -4.19
CA THR A 56 -9.62 2.82 -4.11
C THR A 56 -8.78 4.04 -3.75
N SER A 57 -7.58 3.82 -3.24
CA SER A 57 -6.65 4.91 -2.94
C SER A 57 -6.18 5.58 -4.23
N ASP A 58 -5.77 6.85 -4.13
CA ASP A 58 -5.22 7.58 -5.28
C ASP A 58 -3.99 6.88 -5.84
N GLY A 59 -3.15 6.35 -4.96
CA GLY A 59 -1.95 5.62 -5.38
C GLY A 59 -2.30 4.38 -6.20
N TYR A 60 -3.29 3.61 -5.76
CA TYR A 60 -3.73 2.43 -6.50
C TYR A 60 -4.20 2.82 -7.90
N THR A 61 -5.10 3.81 -7.98
CA THR A 61 -5.67 4.23 -9.27
C THR A 61 -4.58 4.73 -10.22
N THR A 62 -3.69 5.58 -9.73
CA THR A 62 -2.62 6.16 -10.55
C THR A 62 -1.67 5.08 -11.06
N LEU A 63 -1.26 4.17 -10.19
CA LEU A 63 -0.31 3.12 -10.56
C LEU A 63 -0.97 2.04 -11.42
N TYR A 64 -2.25 1.79 -11.22
CA TYR A 64 -3.02 0.91 -12.10
C TYR A 64 -3.01 1.43 -13.54
N LEU A 65 -3.29 2.73 -13.71
CA LEU A 65 -3.30 3.37 -15.03
C LEU A 65 -1.91 3.40 -15.66
N CYS A 66 -0.86 3.42 -14.85
CA CYS A 66 0.52 3.38 -15.32
C CYS A 66 0.98 1.95 -15.68
N GLY A 67 0.18 0.94 -15.34
CA GLY A 67 0.56 -0.46 -15.53
C GLY A 67 1.54 -0.98 -14.49
N ARG A 68 1.62 -0.35 -13.34
CA ARG A 68 2.59 -0.69 -12.30
C ARG A 68 1.92 -0.99 -10.96
N LEU A 69 1.05 -1.99 -10.94
CA LEU A 69 0.41 -2.45 -9.70
C LEU A 69 1.43 -2.99 -8.68
N ASP A 70 2.59 -3.43 -9.16
CA ASP A 70 3.67 -3.89 -8.29
C ASP A 70 4.23 -2.79 -7.37
N LEU A 71 3.97 -1.52 -7.69
CA LEU A 71 4.41 -0.38 -6.89
C LEU A 71 3.36 0.11 -5.89
N THR A 72 2.21 -0.55 -5.83
CA THR A 72 1.15 -0.14 -4.91
C THR A 72 1.41 -0.65 -3.49
N MET A 73 0.82 0.04 -2.50
CA MET A 73 0.83 -0.41 -1.10
C MET A 73 0.05 -1.71 -0.97
N GLU A 74 -1.05 -1.84 -1.70
CA GLU A 74 -1.89 -3.03 -1.68
C GLU A 74 -1.12 -4.27 -2.12
N HIS A 75 -0.23 -4.13 -3.08
CA HIS A 75 0.64 -5.23 -3.52
C HIS A 75 1.54 -5.72 -2.38
N SER A 76 2.08 -4.79 -1.59
CA SER A 76 2.92 -5.14 -0.45
C SER A 76 2.14 -5.90 0.63
N VAL A 77 0.90 -5.50 0.89
CA VAL A 77 0.03 -6.18 1.86
C VAL A 77 -0.21 -7.63 1.47
N CYS A 78 -0.25 -7.91 0.17
CA CYS A 78 -0.49 -9.28 -0.33
C CYS A 78 0.72 -10.20 -0.20
N LYS A 79 1.90 -9.68 0.13
CA LYS A 79 3.09 -10.52 0.26
C LYS A 79 2.97 -11.42 1.50
N PRO A 80 3.20 -12.74 1.34
CA PRO A 80 3.06 -13.68 2.47
C PRO A 80 3.91 -13.32 3.69
N GLU A 81 5.08 -12.72 3.47
CA GLU A 81 5.99 -12.34 4.54
C GLU A 81 5.42 -11.27 5.48
N TYR A 82 4.39 -10.53 5.04
CA TYR A 82 3.78 -9.46 5.83
C TYR A 82 2.39 -9.82 6.38
N ARG A 83 1.92 -11.06 6.18
CA ARG A 83 0.55 -11.42 6.57
C ARG A 83 0.25 -11.25 8.05
N ASP A 84 1.27 -11.37 8.92
CA ASP A 84 1.08 -11.23 10.37
C ASP A 84 0.86 -9.77 10.80
N LEU A 85 1.09 -8.82 9.89
CA LEU A 85 0.88 -7.40 10.15
C LEU A 85 -0.57 -6.97 9.89
N PHE A 86 -1.35 -7.79 9.19
CA PHE A 86 -2.68 -7.41 8.70
C PHE A 86 -3.72 -8.46 9.05
N THR A 87 -4.99 -8.05 9.09
CA THR A 87 -6.10 -8.96 9.31
C THR A 87 -6.46 -9.70 8.02
N SER A 88 -7.20 -10.80 8.15
CA SER A 88 -7.67 -11.56 6.99
C SER A 88 -8.53 -10.68 6.06
N GLU A 89 -9.34 -9.80 6.63
CA GLU A 89 -10.18 -8.88 5.87
C GLU A 89 -9.34 -7.90 5.05
N GLU A 90 -8.30 -7.34 5.68
CA GLU A 90 -7.39 -6.41 5.00
C GLU A 90 -6.66 -7.09 3.85
N ILE A 91 -6.17 -8.29 4.08
CA ILE A 91 -5.46 -9.08 3.05
C ILE A 91 -6.41 -9.45 1.92
N CYS A 92 -7.64 -9.87 2.25
CA CYS A 92 -8.65 -10.22 1.25
C CYS A 92 -8.98 -9.04 0.35
N TYR A 93 -9.16 -7.86 0.95
CA TYR A 93 -9.42 -6.63 0.20
C TYR A 93 -8.30 -6.35 -0.82
N CYS A 94 -7.05 -6.44 -0.38
CA CYS A 94 -5.91 -6.18 -1.25
C CYS A 94 -5.76 -7.25 -2.33
N ASN A 95 -5.99 -8.52 -2.00
CA ASN A 95 -5.95 -9.59 -2.98
C ASN A 95 -6.98 -9.37 -4.10
N ASN A 96 -8.18 -8.91 -3.73
CA ASN A 96 -9.23 -8.62 -4.72
C ASN A 96 -8.79 -7.50 -5.67
N LEU A 97 -8.13 -6.46 -5.13
CA LEU A 97 -7.62 -5.36 -5.98
C LEU A 97 -6.50 -5.82 -6.91
N MET A 98 -5.70 -6.79 -6.47
CA MET A 98 -4.60 -7.32 -7.30
C MET A 98 -5.07 -8.38 -8.28
N GLY A 99 -6.33 -8.79 -8.25
CA GLY A 99 -6.85 -9.83 -9.11
C GLY A 99 -6.48 -11.24 -8.67
N VAL A 100 -6.02 -11.41 -7.45
CA VAL A 100 -5.69 -12.72 -6.88
C VAL A 100 -6.98 -13.36 -6.37
N LYS A 101 -7.21 -14.60 -6.78
CA LYS A 101 -8.41 -15.34 -6.38
C LYS A 101 -8.10 -16.43 -5.36
#